data_d05dad559b4c1750862c3adf88c7d5ec
#
_entry.id   d05dad559b4c1750862c3adf88c7d5ec
#
_cell.length_a   1.000
_cell.length_b   1.000
_cell.length_c   1.000
_cell.angle_alpha   90.00
_cell.angle_beta   90.00
_cell.angle_gamma   90.00
#
_symmetry.space_group_name_H-M   'P 1'
#
loop_
_entity.id
_entity.type
_entity.pdbx_description
1 polymer ?
#
loop_
_entity_poly.entity_id
_entity_poly.type
_entity_poly.pdbx_seq_one_letter_code
_entity_poly.pdbx_strand_id
1 'polypeptide(L)'
;MNYKKLLLTLTLTLCLCALLCMVVTASASEVQEHSHPICGATHTNIGDHTGTCEDVTWTAWNGNDMDAETRDIQLTTGHYYLSNNVTPTSTIHIVGQVCLCLNGCTLSYSGLVSSDSDSIGGMILLDDGAVLNICDCKGGGSIVYNYDSSTWRKSTILVKGESTLNLYGGSVIKENGTETTAVDLNYYAGANFHMYGGKVENRSTRNAYNTYAVYVGGKPGDQVERSDVKLYEGEVGSRGYGIRVFIASPSILVAGGKIESDNTAIAVGDASLTLQGKPIIKTTEDDSAAIKVGSNNIKVEDSFAPTSPVSVEDTSEMFGTASSADKAQYFTSFESGKFVAYDNGTLKFTACAITQQPTKDNSYTVKGNAPDSKLSYQWYAAQEGEITVTDAVARKGENADYYNSWGWEVPCDSNGVDCFTLYMNKGDVLTLSGIMGGRVTEVLISGSKAEKQDPWTYRFAAPATGEYTLKISAMGFNMDDSNVPDRSDLSFNAALRTLVPDTTKPMGGTTAVLATTGLSAGDYICQVTWEGKSTLNSGVVQFSGSSQQPTGSGSYYYAPSAAEGKKDSPKTADPGVLLYAGLALASLTGLACTAKKRH
;
A
#
# COMPACT_ATOMS: atom_id res chain seq x y z
N MET A 1 39.11 -4.41 89.84
CA MET A 1 38.49 -4.00 88.57
C MET A 1 37.46 -5.08 88.16
N ASN A 2 36.22 -4.70 88.06
CA ASN A 2 35.12 -5.67 88.02
C ASN A 2 35.10 -6.42 86.66
N TYR A 3 35.33 -7.74 86.71
CA TYR A 3 35.46 -8.63 85.55
C TYR A 3 34.33 -8.43 84.48
N LYS A 4 33.13 -8.11 84.95
CA LYS A 4 31.98 -7.78 84.03
C LYS A 4 32.22 -6.52 83.23
N LYS A 5 32.89 -5.49 83.72
CA LYS A 5 33.22 -4.25 82.99
C LYS A 5 34.31 -4.50 81.94
N LEU A 6 35.28 -5.36 82.26
CA LEU A 6 36.32 -5.73 81.29
C LEU A 6 35.81 -6.54 80.16
N LEU A 7 34.87 -7.48 80.41
CA LEU A 7 34.23 -8.28 79.39
C LEU A 7 33.32 -7.43 78.46
N LEU A 8 32.61 -6.47 79.06
CA LEU A 8 31.73 -5.55 78.30
C LEU A 8 32.54 -4.63 77.37
N THR A 9 33.66 -4.13 77.82
CA THR A 9 34.56 -3.30 77.04
C THR A 9 35.22 -4.10 75.90
N LEU A 10 35.61 -5.35 76.17
CA LEU A 10 36.21 -6.21 75.15
C LEU A 10 35.23 -6.61 74.06
N THR A 11 33.97 -6.94 74.43
CA THR A 11 32.91 -7.22 73.43
C THR A 11 32.56 -6.01 72.66
N LEU A 12 32.45 -4.81 73.26
CA LEU A 12 32.16 -3.57 72.54
C LEU A 12 33.27 -3.20 71.53
N THR A 13 34.58 -3.43 71.95
CA THR A 13 35.71 -3.17 71.06
C THR A 13 35.74 -4.16 69.88
N LEU A 14 35.42 -5.44 70.11
CA LEU A 14 35.33 -6.45 69.05
C LEU A 14 34.20 -6.18 68.09
N CYS A 15 33.01 -5.77 68.59
CA CYS A 15 31.90 -5.34 67.74
C CYS A 15 32.23 -4.10 66.92
N LEU A 16 32.96 -3.12 67.53
CA LEU A 16 33.37 -1.91 66.80
C LEU A 16 34.43 -2.22 65.75
N CYS A 17 35.37 -3.12 66.00
CA CYS A 17 36.34 -3.59 65.01
C CYS A 17 35.64 -4.39 63.88
N ALA A 18 34.65 -5.23 64.21
CA ALA A 18 33.90 -5.96 63.23
C ALA A 18 33.06 -5.01 62.34
N LEU A 19 32.43 -3.96 62.88
CA LEU A 19 31.74 -2.92 62.14
C LEU A 19 32.73 -2.10 61.28
N LEU A 20 33.88 -1.73 61.75
CA LEU A 20 34.92 -1.06 60.96
C LEU A 20 35.46 -1.95 59.84
N CYS A 21 35.67 -3.26 60.09
CA CYS A 21 36.04 -4.19 59.02
C CYS A 21 34.91 -4.34 57.95
N MET A 22 33.63 -4.31 58.35
CA MET A 22 32.53 -4.32 57.37
C MET A 22 32.42 -3.01 56.58
N VAL A 23 32.83 -1.88 57.14
CA VAL A 23 32.84 -0.59 56.43
C VAL A 23 34.03 -0.47 55.48
N VAL A 24 35.15 -1.13 55.78
CA VAL A 24 36.35 -1.09 54.90
C VAL A 24 36.29 -2.15 53.77
N THR A 25 35.41 -3.16 53.90
CA THR A 25 35.09 -4.05 52.76
C THR A 25 33.93 -3.53 51.90
N ALA A 26 33.41 -2.30 52.21
CA ALA A 26 32.58 -1.61 51.30
C ALA A 26 33.40 -1.14 50.09
N SER A 27 33.59 -2.07 49.17
CA SER A 27 33.63 -1.82 47.75
C SER A 27 34.68 -0.79 47.29
N ALA A 28 35.88 -1.20 47.00
CA ALA A 28 36.28 -0.98 45.64
C ALA A 28 35.24 -1.79 44.79
N SER A 29 34.14 -1.19 44.38
CA SER A 29 33.41 -1.71 43.28
C SER A 29 34.42 -1.76 42.15
N GLU A 30 34.86 -2.94 41.76
CA GLU A 30 35.48 -3.11 40.47
C GLU A 30 34.59 -2.34 39.54
N VAL A 31 35.10 -1.28 38.94
CA VAL A 31 34.44 -0.59 37.86
C VAL A 31 34.30 -1.68 36.81
N GLN A 32 33.15 -2.33 36.79
CA GLN A 32 32.89 -3.37 35.80
C GLN A 32 33.02 -2.67 34.46
N GLU A 33 34.10 -2.98 33.79
CA GLU A 33 34.39 -2.40 32.48
C GLU A 33 33.21 -2.70 31.55
N HIS A 34 32.64 -1.66 30.95
CA HIS A 34 31.53 -1.83 30.01
C HIS A 34 32.11 -2.36 28.70
N SER A 35 31.95 -3.66 28.47
CA SER A 35 32.52 -4.37 27.31
C SER A 35 31.49 -5.27 26.67
N HIS A 36 31.30 -5.11 25.36
CA HIS A 36 30.45 -5.95 24.50
C HIS A 36 30.75 -5.63 23.03
N PRO A 37 30.29 -6.47 22.07
CA PRO A 37 30.40 -6.19 20.64
C PRO A 37 29.73 -4.87 20.26
N ILE A 38 30.23 -4.23 19.20
CA ILE A 38 29.61 -3.01 18.62
C ILE A 38 28.17 -3.26 18.19
N CYS A 39 27.88 -4.42 17.63
CA CYS A 39 26.53 -4.82 17.24
C CYS A 39 25.58 -5.12 18.43
N GLY A 40 26.08 -5.07 19.67
CA GLY A 40 25.27 -5.24 20.89
C GLY A 40 24.80 -6.66 21.17
N ALA A 41 24.90 -7.57 20.19
CA ALA A 41 24.46 -8.97 20.31
C ALA A 41 25.28 -9.88 19.40
N THR A 42 25.18 -11.19 19.61
CA THR A 42 25.74 -12.18 18.69
C THR A 42 24.82 -12.28 17.44
N HIS A 43 25.02 -11.42 16.47
CA HIS A 43 24.38 -11.54 15.18
C HIS A 43 25.15 -12.53 14.33
N THR A 44 24.60 -13.70 14.12
CA THR A 44 25.13 -14.65 13.16
C THR A 44 24.39 -14.47 11.83
N ASN A 45 25.09 -13.99 10.81
CA ASN A 45 24.65 -13.99 9.40
C ASN A 45 23.55 -12.99 8.99
N ILE A 46 23.42 -11.85 9.64
CA ILE A 46 22.52 -10.79 9.21
C ILE A 46 23.32 -9.70 8.50
N GLY A 47 23.17 -9.57 7.19
CA GLY A 47 23.83 -8.54 6.40
C GLY A 47 25.36 -8.63 6.45
N ASP A 48 26.01 -7.57 5.99
CA ASP A 48 27.46 -7.41 6.03
C ASP A 48 27.87 -6.47 7.16
N HIS A 49 28.04 -7.02 8.38
CA HIS A 49 28.53 -6.25 9.53
C HIS A 49 29.85 -6.81 10.07
N THR A 50 30.75 -7.16 9.19
CA THR A 50 32.06 -7.74 9.48
C THR A 50 32.86 -6.84 10.44
N GLY A 51 33.44 -7.42 11.50
CA GLY A 51 34.26 -6.69 12.49
C GLY A 51 33.46 -6.00 13.60
N THR A 52 32.13 -6.04 13.62
CA THR A 52 31.31 -5.44 14.68
C THR A 52 30.94 -6.43 15.80
N CYS A 53 31.28 -7.70 15.65
CA CYS A 53 30.99 -8.77 16.61
C CYS A 53 32.12 -9.08 17.60
N GLU A 54 33.19 -8.29 17.59
CA GLU A 54 34.28 -8.40 18.58
C GLU A 54 33.98 -7.52 19.79
N ASP A 55 34.31 -8.01 21.00
CA ASP A 55 34.14 -7.24 22.22
C ASP A 55 35.09 -6.04 22.22
N VAL A 56 34.55 -4.88 22.54
CA VAL A 56 35.27 -3.62 22.67
C VAL A 56 34.98 -3.00 24.04
N THR A 57 35.92 -2.21 24.55
CA THR A 57 35.72 -1.43 25.76
C THR A 57 35.06 -0.09 25.44
N TRP A 58 34.05 0.26 26.17
CA TRP A 58 33.26 1.47 25.98
C TRP A 58 33.57 2.53 27.03
N THR A 59 33.59 3.79 26.62
CA THR A 59 33.78 4.96 27.46
C THR A 59 32.43 5.59 27.81
N ALA A 60 32.21 5.90 29.09
CA ALA A 60 30.99 6.58 29.52
C ALA A 60 30.92 7.99 28.92
N TRP A 61 29.77 8.32 28.32
CA TRP A 61 29.51 9.64 27.74
C TRP A 61 28.27 10.28 28.39
N ASN A 62 28.37 11.58 28.73
CA ASN A 62 27.37 12.33 29.47
C ASN A 62 26.77 13.51 28.68
N GLY A 63 27.14 13.67 27.40
CA GLY A 63 26.57 14.72 26.53
C GLY A 63 27.17 16.11 26.66
N ASN A 64 28.32 16.29 27.31
CA ASN A 64 28.87 17.62 27.65
C ASN A 64 30.10 18.05 26.84
N ASP A 65 30.44 17.32 25.77
CA ASP A 65 31.64 17.61 24.96
C ASP A 65 31.33 18.71 23.93
N MET A 66 31.13 19.95 24.41
CA MET A 66 30.88 21.11 23.53
C MET A 66 32.15 21.60 22.87
N ASP A 67 32.11 21.76 21.57
CA ASP A 67 33.12 22.49 20.80
C ASP A 67 33.03 23.99 21.09
N ALA A 68 34.20 24.61 21.35
CA ALA A 68 34.27 26.01 21.78
C ALA A 68 33.96 27.01 20.64
N GLU A 69 34.18 26.61 19.38
CA GLU A 69 33.98 27.46 18.21
C GLU A 69 32.57 27.35 17.64
N THR A 70 32.09 26.16 17.45
CA THR A 70 30.77 25.88 16.84
C THR A 70 29.62 25.94 17.83
N ARG A 71 29.89 25.76 19.14
CA ARG A 71 28.93 25.59 20.23
C ARG A 71 28.06 24.34 20.08
N ASP A 72 28.39 23.45 19.16
CA ASP A 72 27.75 22.14 19.02
C ASP A 72 28.54 21.08 19.77
N ILE A 73 27.89 19.98 20.12
CA ILE A 73 28.52 18.86 20.78
C ILE A 73 29.22 18.02 19.69
N GLN A 74 30.52 17.78 19.82
CA GLN A 74 31.24 16.90 18.91
C GLN A 74 31.51 15.54 19.59
N LEU A 75 31.04 14.48 18.94
CA LEU A 75 31.38 13.11 19.32
C LEU A 75 32.37 12.57 18.27
N THR A 76 33.63 12.40 18.71
CA THR A 76 34.73 11.99 17.82
C THR A 76 34.91 10.48 17.82
N THR A 77 35.76 9.96 16.92
CA THR A 77 36.06 8.52 16.83
C THR A 77 36.26 7.84 18.17
N GLY A 78 35.45 6.80 18.43
CA GLY A 78 35.51 6.04 19.70
C GLY A 78 34.27 5.21 19.96
N HIS A 79 34.31 4.48 21.09
CA HIS A 79 33.21 3.66 21.57
C HIS A 79 32.66 4.28 22.86
N TYR A 80 31.40 4.74 22.81
CA TYR A 80 30.74 5.47 23.88
C TYR A 80 29.47 4.77 24.34
N TYR A 81 29.20 4.81 25.66
CA TYR A 81 27.94 4.33 26.17
C TYR A 81 27.26 5.37 27.07
N LEU A 82 25.95 5.38 27.10
CA LEU A 82 25.18 6.19 28.04
C LEU A 82 25.16 5.52 29.41
N SER A 83 25.75 6.17 30.43
CA SER A 83 25.69 5.68 31.80
C SER A 83 24.38 6.05 32.50
N ASN A 84 23.66 7.05 31.99
CA ASN A 84 22.36 7.56 32.44
C ASN A 84 21.65 8.25 31.26
N ASN A 85 20.39 8.69 31.46
CA ASN A 85 19.70 9.51 30.49
C ASN A 85 20.44 10.83 30.27
N VAL A 86 20.56 11.21 28.99
CA VAL A 86 21.30 12.40 28.56
C VAL A 86 20.33 13.36 27.84
N THR A 87 20.43 14.65 28.20
CA THR A 87 19.75 15.72 27.48
C THR A 87 20.81 16.70 26.98
N PRO A 88 21.20 16.59 25.68
CA PRO A 88 22.19 17.50 25.11
C PRO A 88 21.65 18.92 25.05
N THR A 89 22.52 19.91 25.01
CA THR A 89 22.17 21.33 24.95
C THR A 89 22.18 21.89 23.53
N SER A 90 22.71 21.12 22.57
CA SER A 90 22.84 21.50 21.17
C SER A 90 22.80 20.29 20.25
N THR A 91 22.96 20.49 18.94
CA THR A 91 23.17 19.43 17.93
C THR A 91 24.42 18.62 18.28
N ILE A 92 24.35 17.31 18.05
CA ILE A 92 25.49 16.40 18.21
C ILE A 92 26.08 16.13 16.83
N HIS A 93 27.29 16.58 16.58
CA HIS A 93 28.04 16.29 15.38
C HIS A 93 28.88 15.03 15.54
N ILE A 94 28.74 14.09 14.63
CA ILE A 94 29.54 12.87 14.56
C ILE A 94 30.75 13.12 13.68
N VAL A 95 31.95 12.89 14.22
CA VAL A 95 33.21 13.10 13.53
C VAL A 95 34.00 11.80 13.48
N GLY A 96 34.23 11.27 12.27
CA GLY A 96 34.92 10.00 12.06
C GLY A 96 34.04 8.78 12.37
N GLN A 97 34.58 7.76 13.03
CA GLN A 97 33.90 6.50 13.31
C GLN A 97 33.47 6.44 14.79
N VAL A 98 32.18 6.59 15.04
CA VAL A 98 31.61 6.61 16.38
C VAL A 98 30.70 5.39 16.58
N CYS A 99 30.87 4.74 17.72
CA CYS A 99 29.97 3.72 18.21
C CYS A 99 29.29 4.23 19.49
N LEU A 100 27.95 4.22 19.52
CA LEU A 100 27.14 4.68 20.64
C LEU A 100 26.23 3.56 21.15
N CYS A 101 26.52 3.05 22.35
CA CYS A 101 25.63 2.14 23.05
C CYS A 101 24.67 2.91 23.95
N LEU A 102 23.37 2.73 23.72
CA LEU A 102 22.33 3.38 24.53
C LEU A 102 22.22 2.79 25.93
N ASN A 103 22.65 1.53 26.15
CA ASN A 103 22.71 0.88 27.45
C ASN A 103 21.39 0.97 28.25
N GLY A 104 20.26 0.91 27.58
CA GLY A 104 18.92 1.07 28.15
C GLY A 104 18.53 2.51 28.51
N CYS A 105 19.38 3.50 28.19
CA CYS A 105 19.18 4.91 28.54
C CYS A 105 18.55 5.69 27.36
N THR A 106 18.01 6.86 27.69
CA THR A 106 17.43 7.78 26.71
C THR A 106 18.35 8.98 26.47
N LEU A 107 18.62 9.25 25.19
CA LEU A 107 19.23 10.48 24.71
C LEU A 107 18.11 11.35 24.13
N SER A 108 17.69 12.41 24.79
CA SER A 108 16.52 13.21 24.41
C SER A 108 16.83 14.69 24.28
N TYR A 109 16.31 15.31 23.21
CA TYR A 109 16.43 16.73 22.96
C TYR A 109 15.11 17.35 22.52
N SER A 110 14.81 18.57 23.00
CA SER A 110 13.60 19.32 22.63
C SER A 110 13.90 20.75 22.19
N GLY A 111 15.17 21.09 22.03
CA GLY A 111 15.60 22.40 21.56
C GLY A 111 15.64 22.52 20.03
N LEU A 112 15.89 23.73 19.56
CA LEU A 112 16.16 23.98 18.15
C LEU A 112 17.52 23.42 17.78
N VAL A 113 17.57 22.63 16.71
CA VAL A 113 18.83 22.13 16.16
C VAL A 113 19.43 23.11 15.17
N SER A 114 20.75 23.12 15.05
CA SER A 114 21.46 23.84 14.01
C SER A 114 20.94 23.41 12.64
N SER A 115 20.79 24.35 11.73
CA SER A 115 20.33 24.10 10.36
C SER A 115 21.30 24.75 9.38
N ASP A 116 21.49 24.08 8.25
CA ASP A 116 22.23 24.65 7.12
C ASP A 116 21.42 25.76 6.42
N SER A 117 21.98 26.28 5.32
CA SER A 117 21.34 27.30 4.48
C SER A 117 19.99 26.84 3.91
N ASP A 118 19.76 25.55 3.83
CA ASP A 118 18.53 24.93 3.31
C ASP A 118 17.48 24.68 4.42
N SER A 119 17.73 25.16 5.63
CA SER A 119 16.84 25.04 6.81
C SER A 119 16.60 23.59 7.27
N ILE A 120 17.44 22.64 6.84
CA ILE A 120 17.37 21.25 7.25
C ILE A 120 18.32 21.06 8.43
N GLY A 121 17.90 20.34 9.45
CA GLY A 121 18.72 20.08 10.64
C GLY A 121 18.34 18.81 11.36
N GLY A 122 19.29 18.23 12.06
CA GLY A 122 19.10 17.03 12.87
C GLY A 122 19.58 17.22 14.31
N MET A 123 18.98 16.48 15.24
CA MET A 123 19.49 16.39 16.62
C MET A 123 20.88 15.76 16.60
N ILE A 124 21.10 14.73 15.78
CA ILE A 124 22.40 14.14 15.48
C ILE A 124 22.70 14.37 14.00
N LEU A 125 23.87 14.91 13.70
CA LEU A 125 24.33 15.20 12.34
C LEU A 125 25.56 14.35 12.01
N LEU A 126 25.49 13.60 10.92
CA LEU A 126 26.61 12.91 10.29
C LEU A 126 26.95 13.64 8.99
N ASP A 127 28.21 14.01 8.81
CA ASP A 127 28.71 14.66 7.60
C ASP A 127 30.16 14.18 7.30
N ASP A 128 30.67 14.52 6.12
CA ASP A 128 32.08 14.28 5.73
C ASP A 128 32.55 12.82 5.87
N GLY A 129 31.70 11.86 5.50
CA GLY A 129 32.03 10.44 5.56
C GLY A 129 32.00 9.84 6.97
N ALA A 130 31.36 10.49 7.93
CA ALA A 130 31.22 9.99 9.29
C ALA A 130 30.43 8.68 9.34
N VAL A 131 30.80 7.81 10.28
CA VAL A 131 30.08 6.54 10.54
C VAL A 131 29.57 6.55 11.98
N LEU A 132 28.26 6.33 12.15
CA LEU A 132 27.64 6.14 13.45
C LEU A 132 27.05 4.73 13.55
N ASN A 133 27.56 3.96 14.51
CA ASN A 133 26.99 2.67 14.90
C ASN A 133 26.20 2.84 16.18
N ILE A 134 24.92 2.52 16.18
CA ILE A 134 24.04 2.59 17.36
C ILE A 134 23.69 1.18 17.79
N CYS A 135 23.91 0.87 19.07
CA CYS A 135 23.46 -0.37 19.69
C CYS A 135 22.81 -0.11 21.06
N ASP A 136 22.21 -1.14 21.63
CA ASP A 136 21.57 -1.07 22.95
C ASP A 136 21.71 -2.41 23.67
N CYS A 137 22.73 -2.57 24.45
CA CYS A 137 23.06 -3.83 25.10
C CYS A 137 22.06 -4.25 26.21
N LYS A 138 21.30 -3.31 26.78
CA LYS A 138 20.33 -3.60 27.85
C LYS A 138 18.89 -3.65 27.35
N GLY A 139 18.62 -3.13 26.15
CA GLY A 139 17.28 -2.96 25.64
C GLY A 139 16.51 -1.77 26.26
N GLY A 140 15.58 -1.22 25.52
CA GLY A 140 14.76 -0.07 25.93
C GLY A 140 15.41 1.29 25.76
N GLY A 141 16.66 1.35 25.32
CA GLY A 141 17.36 2.59 25.03
C GLY A 141 16.76 3.32 23.82
N SER A 142 16.80 4.67 23.85
CA SER A 142 16.19 5.47 22.79
C SER A 142 16.90 6.79 22.55
N ILE A 143 16.85 7.25 21.29
CA ILE A 143 17.22 8.60 20.87
C ILE A 143 15.93 9.29 20.49
N VAL A 144 15.56 10.36 21.20
CA VAL A 144 14.24 11.00 21.07
C VAL A 144 14.42 12.48 20.76
N TYR A 145 13.89 12.92 19.63
CA TYR A 145 13.82 14.33 19.29
C TYR A 145 12.38 14.82 19.38
N ASN A 146 12.12 15.68 20.35
CA ASN A 146 10.79 16.20 20.67
C ASN A 146 10.76 17.73 20.48
N TYR A 147 11.01 18.21 19.27
CA TYR A 147 10.88 19.61 18.91
C TYR A 147 9.72 19.80 17.95
N ASP A 148 8.80 20.69 18.33
CA ASP A 148 7.62 21.01 17.55
C ASP A 148 7.92 22.14 16.57
N SER A 149 8.45 21.80 15.42
CA SER A 149 8.68 22.73 14.32
C SER A 149 7.42 22.90 13.46
N SER A 150 6.98 24.13 13.30
CA SER A 150 5.95 24.50 12.31
C SER A 150 6.53 24.82 10.93
N THR A 151 7.86 24.90 10.82
CA THR A 151 8.58 25.29 9.61
C THR A 151 9.76 24.35 9.38
N TRP A 152 9.89 23.81 8.18
CA TRP A 152 11.04 23.07 7.67
C TRP A 152 11.36 21.73 8.35
N ARG A 153 11.87 20.83 7.57
CA ARG A 153 12.16 19.45 7.94
C ARG A 153 13.25 19.37 9.02
N LYS A 154 12.88 18.84 10.19
CA LYS A 154 13.79 18.58 11.30
C LYS A 154 13.77 17.10 11.65
N SER A 155 14.95 16.49 11.68
CA SER A 155 15.14 15.06 11.87
C SER A 155 15.76 14.72 13.24
N THR A 156 15.53 13.49 13.68
CA THR A 156 16.26 12.97 14.85
C THR A 156 17.71 12.72 14.46
N ILE A 157 17.93 12.02 13.34
CA ILE A 157 19.27 11.82 12.77
C ILE A 157 19.29 12.30 11.33
N LEU A 158 20.21 13.19 10.99
CA LEU A 158 20.47 13.67 9.65
C LEU A 158 21.81 13.10 9.15
N VAL A 159 21.77 12.37 8.04
CA VAL A 159 22.93 11.76 7.40
C VAL A 159 23.21 12.48 6.09
N LYS A 160 24.40 13.03 5.94
CA LYS A 160 24.84 13.77 4.76
C LYS A 160 26.12 13.18 4.17
N GLY A 161 26.37 13.54 2.91
CA GLY A 161 27.59 13.12 2.21
C GLY A 161 27.74 11.59 2.20
N GLU A 162 28.95 11.10 2.11
CA GLU A 162 29.27 9.67 2.12
C GLU A 162 29.14 9.00 3.51
N SER A 163 28.39 9.63 4.44
CA SER A 163 28.24 9.17 5.80
C SER A 163 27.33 7.95 5.91
N THR A 164 27.54 7.17 6.94
CA THR A 164 26.80 5.91 7.18
C THR A 164 26.24 5.85 8.58
N LEU A 165 24.94 5.57 8.69
CA LEU A 165 24.26 5.22 9.92
C LEU A 165 23.99 3.70 9.95
N ASN A 166 24.51 3.01 10.95
CA ASN A 166 24.20 1.61 11.23
C ASN A 166 23.41 1.51 12.54
N LEU A 167 22.23 0.89 12.50
CA LEU A 167 21.37 0.67 13.66
C LEU A 167 21.29 -0.82 13.98
N TYR A 168 21.90 -1.23 15.08
CA TYR A 168 21.90 -2.62 15.58
C TYR A 168 20.87 -2.83 16.67
N GLY A 169 20.49 -1.78 17.42
CA GLY A 169 19.53 -1.87 18.52
C GLY A 169 19.14 -0.52 19.07
N GLY A 170 18.17 -0.50 19.99
CA GLY A 170 17.57 0.72 20.52
C GLY A 170 16.54 1.34 19.59
N SER A 171 16.07 2.54 19.90
CA SER A 171 15.03 3.22 19.13
C SER A 171 15.46 4.63 18.71
N VAL A 172 15.19 5.00 17.47
CA VAL A 172 15.33 6.37 16.94
C VAL A 172 13.94 6.92 16.71
N ILE A 173 13.58 7.95 17.49
CA ILE A 173 12.19 8.43 17.58
C ILE A 173 12.12 9.93 17.27
N LYS A 174 11.21 10.31 16.38
CA LYS A 174 10.74 11.68 16.21
C LYS A 174 9.34 11.80 16.79
N GLU A 175 9.16 12.65 17.81
CA GLU A 175 7.89 12.74 18.54
C GLU A 175 6.91 13.72 17.89
N ASN A 176 7.35 14.94 17.54
CA ASN A 176 6.47 16.03 17.12
C ASN A 176 7.02 16.84 15.93
N GLY A 177 6.15 17.62 15.30
CA GLY A 177 6.45 18.56 14.23
C GLY A 177 5.59 18.35 12.97
N THR A 178 5.66 19.26 12.00
CA THR A 178 4.77 19.25 10.81
C THR A 178 5.38 18.52 9.63
N GLU A 179 6.64 18.76 9.33
CA GLU A 179 7.41 18.05 8.28
C GLU A 179 8.61 17.41 8.95
N THR A 180 8.47 16.14 9.33
CA THR A 180 9.40 15.54 10.26
C THR A 180 9.85 14.16 9.84
N THR A 181 11.08 13.84 10.24
CA THR A 181 11.73 12.58 9.88
C THR A 181 12.47 12.03 11.09
N ALA A 182 12.44 10.72 11.30
CA ALA A 182 13.29 10.12 12.31
C ALA A 182 14.73 9.95 11.77
N VAL A 183 14.90 9.36 10.59
CA VAL A 183 16.20 9.24 9.89
C VAL A 183 16.09 9.91 8.52
N ASP A 184 16.86 10.96 8.30
CA ASP A 184 16.88 11.76 7.08
C ASP A 184 18.20 11.53 6.33
N LEU A 185 18.13 10.93 5.15
CA LEU A 185 19.25 10.77 4.22
C LEU A 185 19.15 11.88 3.21
N ASN A 186 19.84 12.98 3.50
CA ASN A 186 19.59 14.21 2.79
C ASN A 186 20.58 14.49 1.68
N TYR A 187 20.07 14.92 0.55
CA TYR A 187 20.49 15.88 -0.45
C TYR A 187 21.87 15.73 -1.10
N TYR A 188 22.86 15.19 -0.45
CA TYR A 188 24.22 15.09 -0.96
C TYR A 188 24.61 13.62 -1.08
N ALA A 189 25.30 13.30 -2.13
CA ALA A 189 25.65 11.97 -2.59
C ALA A 189 26.09 10.99 -1.48
N GLY A 190 25.65 9.74 -1.55
CA GLY A 190 26.28 8.61 -0.86
C GLY A 190 25.87 8.38 0.59
N ALA A 191 24.85 9.08 1.14
CA ALA A 191 24.38 8.83 2.50
C ALA A 191 23.75 7.42 2.64
N ASN A 192 24.18 6.65 3.65
CA ASN A 192 23.77 5.28 3.82
C ASN A 192 23.08 5.04 5.15
N PHE A 193 22.04 4.20 5.14
CA PHE A 193 21.37 3.72 6.32
C PHE A 193 21.21 2.21 6.28
N HIS A 194 21.81 1.52 7.24
CA HIS A 194 21.72 0.07 7.39
C HIS A 194 21.11 -0.28 8.74
N MET A 195 20.04 -1.06 8.73
CA MET A 195 19.31 -1.46 9.92
C MET A 195 19.40 -2.98 10.11
N TYR A 196 20.09 -3.38 11.16
CA TYR A 196 20.29 -4.77 11.56
C TYR A 196 19.37 -5.16 12.73
N GLY A 197 18.72 -4.18 13.36
CA GLY A 197 17.82 -4.36 14.49
C GLY A 197 17.30 -3.03 15.01
N GLY A 198 16.62 -3.04 16.17
CA GLY A 198 16.09 -1.83 16.79
C GLY A 198 14.83 -1.29 16.13
N LYS A 199 14.56 0.00 16.34
CA LYS A 199 13.33 0.64 15.87
C LYS A 199 13.59 2.07 15.35
N VAL A 200 12.96 2.43 14.23
CA VAL A 200 12.88 3.80 13.72
C VAL A 200 11.43 4.21 13.64
N GLU A 201 11.05 5.26 14.34
CA GLU A 201 9.65 5.64 14.48
C GLU A 201 9.43 7.16 14.37
N ASN A 202 8.45 7.57 13.58
CA ASN A 202 7.94 8.93 13.59
C ASN A 202 6.52 8.94 14.16
N ARG A 203 6.35 9.55 15.34
CA ARG A 203 5.09 9.62 16.11
C ARG A 203 4.32 10.91 15.89
N SER A 204 4.82 11.82 15.06
CA SER A 204 4.17 13.11 14.83
C SER A 204 2.74 12.95 14.32
N THR A 205 1.82 13.72 14.90
CA THR A 205 0.39 13.65 14.59
C THR A 205 -0.10 14.81 13.72
N ARG A 206 0.74 15.82 13.45
CA ARG A 206 0.28 17.09 12.86
C ARG A 206 -0.01 17.05 11.37
N ASN A 207 0.73 16.25 10.61
CA ASN A 207 0.51 16.10 9.16
C ASN A 207 0.98 14.72 8.70
N ALA A 208 0.05 13.77 8.63
CA ALA A 208 0.37 12.40 8.23
C ALA A 208 1.02 12.31 6.85
N TYR A 209 0.72 13.24 5.94
CA TYR A 209 1.30 13.23 4.58
C TYR A 209 2.76 13.68 4.50
N ASN A 210 3.28 14.35 5.53
CA ASN A 210 4.65 14.86 5.59
C ASN A 210 5.42 14.33 6.81
N THR A 211 5.06 13.14 7.29
CA THR A 211 5.77 12.44 8.36
C THR A 211 6.41 11.18 7.80
N TYR A 212 7.70 11.01 8.06
CA TYR A 212 8.50 9.93 7.52
C TYR A 212 9.32 9.27 8.64
N ALA A 213 9.34 7.93 8.72
CA ALA A 213 10.31 7.29 9.59
C ALA A 213 11.70 7.39 8.96
N VAL A 214 11.83 7.00 7.69
CA VAL A 214 13.07 7.14 6.89
C VAL A 214 12.73 7.95 5.64
N TYR A 215 13.44 9.04 5.44
CA TYR A 215 13.33 9.88 4.26
C TYR A 215 14.64 9.85 3.46
N VAL A 216 14.54 9.64 2.16
CA VAL A 216 15.67 9.70 1.24
C VAL A 216 15.38 10.82 0.25
N GLY A 217 16.06 11.94 0.42
CA GLY A 217 15.91 13.11 -0.45
C GLY A 217 17.04 13.21 -1.46
N GLY A 218 16.78 13.97 -2.52
CA GLY A 218 17.78 14.31 -3.53
C GLY A 218 17.49 15.68 -4.15
N LYS A 219 18.48 16.32 -4.74
CA LYS A 219 18.31 17.55 -5.51
C LYS A 219 18.20 17.19 -6.99
N PRO A 220 17.20 17.70 -7.72
CA PRO A 220 17.09 17.46 -9.15
C PRO A 220 18.35 17.95 -9.87
N GLY A 221 18.95 17.11 -10.71
CA GLY A 221 20.03 17.50 -11.61
C GLY A 221 21.46 17.27 -11.12
N ASP A 222 21.67 16.88 -9.86
CA ASP A 222 23.00 16.51 -9.40
C ASP A 222 23.32 15.05 -9.79
N GLN A 223 24.58 14.80 -10.22
CA GLN A 223 25.12 13.44 -10.42
C GLN A 223 25.35 12.83 -9.03
N VAL A 224 24.27 12.37 -8.40
CA VAL A 224 24.28 11.90 -7.01
C VAL A 224 24.86 10.50 -6.98
N GLU A 225 25.93 10.28 -6.22
CA GLU A 225 26.31 8.93 -5.81
C GLU A 225 25.14 8.26 -5.10
N ARG A 226 24.93 6.97 -5.34
CA ARG A 226 23.73 6.28 -4.90
C ARG A 226 23.75 6.11 -3.38
N SER A 227 22.77 6.66 -2.71
CA SER A 227 22.48 6.32 -1.32
C SER A 227 21.96 4.89 -1.22
N ASP A 228 22.35 4.19 -0.16
CA ASP A 228 21.87 2.84 0.14
C ASP A 228 21.01 2.83 1.40
N VAL A 229 19.84 2.21 1.33
CA VAL A 229 19.00 1.88 2.49
C VAL A 229 18.85 0.37 2.56
N LYS A 230 19.35 -0.25 3.63
CA LYS A 230 19.29 -1.70 3.80
C LYS A 230 18.60 -2.05 5.12
N LEU A 231 17.50 -2.77 5.03
CA LEU A 231 16.72 -3.23 6.16
C LEU A 231 16.82 -4.75 6.24
N TYR A 232 17.57 -5.24 7.20
CA TYR A 232 17.75 -6.67 7.43
C TYR A 232 16.82 -7.19 8.53
N GLU A 233 16.69 -6.44 9.63
CA GLU A 233 15.80 -6.70 10.76
C GLU A 233 15.34 -5.39 11.39
N GLY A 234 14.51 -5.47 12.45
CA GLY A 234 14.01 -4.33 13.20
C GLY A 234 12.64 -3.82 12.72
N GLU A 235 12.23 -2.66 13.23
CA GLU A 235 10.92 -2.08 12.97
C GLU A 235 11.04 -0.65 12.47
N VAL A 236 10.33 -0.34 11.39
CA VAL A 236 10.17 1.01 10.83
C VAL A 236 8.70 1.38 10.85
N GLY A 237 8.36 2.51 11.48
CA GLY A 237 6.97 2.91 11.64
C GLY A 237 6.75 4.42 11.53
N SER A 238 5.58 4.82 10.99
CA SER A 238 5.18 6.22 10.90
C SER A 238 3.67 6.34 10.76
N ARG A 239 3.12 7.46 11.15
CA ARG A 239 1.73 7.83 10.80
C ARG A 239 1.56 8.24 9.34
N GLY A 240 2.64 8.62 8.66
CA GLY A 240 2.66 8.90 7.23
C GLY A 240 3.32 7.77 6.47
N TYR A 241 4.59 7.94 6.15
CA TYR A 241 5.36 6.98 5.36
C TYR A 241 6.43 6.30 6.21
N GLY A 242 6.54 4.97 6.08
CA GLY A 242 7.66 4.24 6.69
C GLY A 242 8.98 4.64 6.03
N ILE A 243 9.13 4.34 4.75
CA ILE A 243 10.27 4.76 3.92
C ILE A 243 9.73 5.59 2.74
N ARG A 244 10.22 6.82 2.60
CA ARG A 244 9.87 7.70 1.48
C ARG A 244 11.11 8.13 0.71
N VAL A 245 11.12 7.85 -0.59
CA VAL A 245 12.10 8.41 -1.52
C VAL A 245 11.48 9.56 -2.29
N PHE A 246 12.23 10.66 -2.41
CA PHE A 246 11.81 11.84 -3.14
C PHE A 246 12.96 12.38 -4.01
N ILE A 247 12.75 12.34 -5.32
CA ILE A 247 13.69 12.88 -6.36
C ILE A 247 15.10 12.24 -6.35
N ALA A 248 15.30 11.09 -5.72
CA ALA A 248 16.57 10.39 -5.70
C ALA A 248 16.41 9.00 -6.32
N SER A 249 17.51 8.41 -6.77
CA SER A 249 17.55 7.03 -7.27
C SER A 249 18.39 6.13 -6.36
N PRO A 250 18.08 6.04 -5.05
CA PRO A 250 18.80 5.17 -4.13
C PRO A 250 18.56 3.70 -4.45
N SER A 251 19.42 2.86 -3.89
CA SER A 251 19.18 1.43 -3.77
C SER A 251 18.53 1.14 -2.42
N ILE A 252 17.36 0.51 -2.45
CA ILE A 252 16.66 0.09 -1.23
C ILE A 252 16.58 -1.42 -1.20
N LEU A 253 17.08 -2.02 -0.15
CA LEU A 253 16.98 -3.45 0.14
C LEU A 253 16.12 -3.67 1.38
N VAL A 254 15.06 -4.47 1.24
CA VAL A 254 14.26 -4.96 2.37
C VAL A 254 14.41 -6.48 2.43
N ALA A 255 15.23 -6.94 3.36
CA ALA A 255 15.57 -8.35 3.52
C ALA A 255 14.81 -9.03 4.67
N GLY A 256 14.29 -8.23 5.59
CA GLY A 256 13.57 -8.70 6.78
C GLY A 256 12.98 -7.54 7.56
N GLY A 257 12.66 -7.79 8.84
CA GLY A 257 12.07 -6.79 9.70
C GLY A 257 10.60 -6.47 9.40
N LYS A 258 10.14 -5.36 9.99
CA LYS A 258 8.75 -4.90 9.87
C LYS A 258 8.72 -3.43 9.46
N ILE A 259 7.98 -3.12 8.40
CA ILE A 259 7.66 -1.76 8.00
C ILE A 259 6.15 -1.61 8.07
N GLU A 260 5.69 -0.76 8.99
CA GLU A 260 4.26 -0.54 9.21
C GLU A 260 3.99 0.96 9.36
N SER A 261 3.05 1.47 8.59
CA SER A 261 2.68 2.88 8.60
C SER A 261 1.18 3.03 8.48
N ASP A 262 0.63 4.15 8.94
CA ASP A 262 -0.80 4.39 8.77
C ASP A 262 -1.11 4.64 7.29
N ASN A 263 -0.31 5.45 6.58
CA ASN A 263 -0.51 5.70 5.15
C ASN A 263 0.21 4.65 4.28
N THR A 264 1.47 4.86 3.93
CA THR A 264 2.20 3.97 3.01
C THR A 264 3.48 3.48 3.68
N ALA A 265 3.70 2.17 3.70
CA ALA A 265 4.91 1.61 4.30
C ALA A 265 6.16 1.98 3.50
N ILE A 266 6.13 1.85 2.17
CA ILE A 266 7.26 2.17 1.28
C ILE A 266 6.76 2.94 0.07
N ALA A 267 7.30 4.13 -0.17
CA ALA A 267 7.03 4.92 -1.37
C ALA A 267 8.35 5.30 -2.04
N VAL A 268 8.64 4.72 -3.19
CA VAL A 268 9.99 4.76 -3.78
C VAL A 268 10.09 5.54 -5.10
N GLY A 269 9.01 6.01 -5.68
CA GLY A 269 9.10 6.73 -6.97
C GLY A 269 9.92 5.93 -7.99
N ASP A 270 11.00 6.53 -8.49
CA ASP A 270 11.91 5.92 -9.48
C ASP A 270 13.10 5.16 -8.86
N ALA A 271 13.16 5.00 -7.55
CA ALA A 271 14.22 4.27 -6.86
C ALA A 271 14.12 2.75 -7.08
N SER A 272 15.27 2.07 -7.03
CA SER A 272 15.32 0.61 -7.10
C SER A 272 14.98 0.00 -5.74
N LEU A 273 13.95 -0.83 -5.67
CA LEU A 273 13.54 -1.58 -4.48
C LEU A 273 13.79 -3.07 -4.67
N THR A 274 14.66 -3.65 -3.87
CA THR A 274 14.89 -5.10 -3.82
C THR A 274 14.21 -5.70 -2.60
N LEU A 275 13.38 -6.71 -2.82
CA LEU A 275 12.66 -7.45 -1.78
C LEU A 275 13.22 -8.86 -1.66
N GLN A 276 13.60 -9.26 -0.45
CA GLN A 276 14.06 -10.63 -0.16
C GLN A 276 13.64 -11.07 1.25
N GLY A 277 13.89 -12.35 1.62
CA GLY A 277 13.61 -12.87 2.95
C GLY A 277 12.12 -12.87 3.32
N LYS A 278 11.82 -12.55 4.58
CA LYS A 278 10.46 -12.61 5.14
C LYS A 278 10.03 -11.30 5.81
N PRO A 279 10.09 -10.16 5.13
CA PRO A 279 9.68 -8.90 5.73
C PRO A 279 8.17 -8.86 5.96
N ILE A 280 7.75 -8.03 6.92
CA ILE A 280 6.36 -7.61 7.09
C ILE A 280 6.27 -6.19 6.55
N ILE A 281 5.51 -5.98 5.48
CA ILE A 281 5.32 -4.68 4.83
C ILE A 281 3.82 -4.44 4.74
N LYS A 282 3.30 -3.47 5.50
CA LYS A 282 1.86 -3.23 5.54
C LYS A 282 1.51 -1.79 5.91
N THR A 283 0.32 -1.38 5.54
CA THR A 283 -0.34 -0.18 6.02
C THR A 283 -1.44 -0.54 7.01
N THR A 284 -1.79 0.36 7.93
CA THR A 284 -2.90 0.20 8.87
C THR A 284 -4.18 0.82 8.35
N GLU A 285 -4.12 1.72 7.37
CA GLU A 285 -5.28 2.33 6.72
C GLU A 285 -5.60 1.63 5.40
N ASP A 286 -6.89 1.37 5.16
CA ASP A 286 -7.39 0.63 3.99
C ASP A 286 -7.35 1.47 2.69
N ASP A 287 -7.22 2.79 2.79
CA ASP A 287 -7.21 3.72 1.67
C ASP A 287 -5.81 3.98 1.09
N SER A 288 -4.83 3.20 1.49
CA SER A 288 -3.44 3.34 1.05
C SER A 288 -2.78 2.00 0.75
N ALA A 289 -1.91 1.98 -0.27
CA ALA A 289 -1.11 0.81 -0.59
C ALA A 289 0.10 0.67 0.35
N ALA A 290 0.47 -0.56 0.67
CA ALA A 290 1.68 -0.82 1.46
C ALA A 290 2.95 -0.40 0.71
N ILE A 291 3.00 -0.60 -0.63
CA ILE A 291 4.08 -0.12 -1.49
C ILE A 291 3.50 0.76 -2.59
N LYS A 292 4.05 1.97 -2.75
CA LYS A 292 3.81 2.86 -3.90
C LYS A 292 5.08 2.99 -4.73
N VAL A 293 4.97 2.68 -6.03
CA VAL A 293 6.07 2.79 -6.98
C VAL A 293 5.67 3.67 -8.16
N GLY A 294 6.64 4.28 -8.83
CA GLY A 294 6.40 5.15 -9.99
C GLY A 294 6.70 4.50 -11.33
N SER A 295 7.38 3.35 -11.34
CA SER A 295 7.77 2.59 -12.53
C SER A 295 8.26 1.20 -12.13
N ASN A 296 8.54 0.32 -13.12
CA ASN A 296 8.96 -1.08 -12.96
C ASN A 296 10.29 -1.26 -12.16
N ASN A 297 10.32 -0.85 -10.90
CA ASN A 297 11.54 -0.74 -10.08
C ASN A 297 11.62 -1.73 -8.93
N ILE A 298 10.66 -2.63 -8.76
CA ILE A 298 10.72 -3.68 -7.74
C ILE A 298 11.44 -4.90 -8.30
N LYS A 299 12.52 -5.32 -7.63
CA LYS A 299 13.17 -6.60 -7.87
C LYS A 299 12.81 -7.57 -6.74
N VAL A 300 12.21 -8.68 -7.08
CA VAL A 300 11.81 -9.72 -6.12
C VAL A 300 12.79 -10.88 -6.21
N GLU A 301 13.56 -11.10 -5.15
CA GLU A 301 14.53 -12.20 -5.06
C GLU A 301 13.86 -13.54 -4.72
N ASP A 302 14.53 -14.63 -5.01
CA ASP A 302 14.01 -15.99 -4.79
C ASP A 302 13.67 -16.29 -3.34
N SER A 303 14.38 -15.69 -2.40
CA SER A 303 14.15 -15.83 -0.96
C SER A 303 12.92 -15.07 -0.45
N PHE A 304 12.33 -14.16 -1.25
CA PHE A 304 11.18 -13.35 -0.80
C PHE A 304 9.95 -14.22 -0.58
N ALA A 305 9.48 -14.23 0.68
CA ALA A 305 8.31 -14.99 1.12
C ALA A 305 7.70 -14.31 2.38
N PRO A 306 7.03 -13.17 2.22
CA PRO A 306 6.39 -12.45 3.34
C PRO A 306 5.28 -13.29 3.96
N THR A 307 4.94 -13.02 5.22
CA THR A 307 3.90 -13.76 5.96
C THR A 307 2.48 -13.44 5.48
N SER A 308 2.29 -12.32 4.82
CA SER A 308 1.03 -11.89 4.22
C SER A 308 1.31 -11.18 2.90
N PRO A 309 0.39 -11.23 1.93
CA PRO A 309 0.55 -10.51 0.68
C PRO A 309 0.67 -9.00 0.91
N VAL A 310 1.49 -8.36 0.08
CA VAL A 310 1.80 -6.93 0.13
C VAL A 310 0.96 -6.20 -0.92
N SER A 311 0.21 -5.20 -0.53
CA SER A 311 -0.55 -4.38 -1.47
C SER A 311 0.35 -3.40 -2.20
N VAL A 312 0.24 -3.32 -3.53
CA VAL A 312 1.06 -2.47 -4.39
C VAL A 312 0.17 -1.53 -5.21
N GLU A 313 0.58 -0.28 -5.29
CA GLU A 313 0.03 0.75 -6.18
C GLU A 313 1.14 1.23 -7.12
N ASP A 314 0.87 1.26 -8.42
CA ASP A 314 1.78 1.77 -9.44
C ASP A 314 0.99 2.61 -10.45
N THR A 315 1.62 3.64 -10.98
CA THR A 315 1.08 4.44 -12.09
C THR A 315 1.23 3.74 -13.44
N SER A 316 2.04 2.67 -13.53
CA SER A 316 2.24 1.84 -14.71
C SER A 316 1.57 0.46 -14.54
N GLU A 317 1.37 -0.26 -15.66
CA GLU A 317 0.85 -1.62 -15.58
C GLU A 317 1.87 -2.62 -15.04
N MET A 318 3.17 -2.34 -15.16
CA MET A 318 4.28 -3.20 -14.74
C MET A 318 5.01 -2.57 -13.57
N PHE A 319 5.07 -3.27 -12.44
CA PHE A 319 5.66 -2.72 -11.22
C PHE A 319 6.95 -3.41 -10.77
N GLY A 320 7.27 -4.58 -11.31
CA GLY A 320 8.48 -5.26 -10.86
C GLY A 320 8.86 -6.49 -11.66
N THR A 321 9.98 -7.08 -11.27
CA THR A 321 10.54 -8.31 -11.86
C THR A 321 10.67 -9.40 -10.81
N ALA A 322 10.48 -10.65 -11.22
CA ALA A 322 10.65 -11.84 -10.39
C ALA A 322 11.17 -13.01 -11.24
N SER A 323 11.82 -13.98 -10.62
CA SER A 323 12.38 -15.16 -11.29
C SER A 323 11.31 -16.18 -11.68
N SER A 324 10.16 -16.20 -10.99
CA SER A 324 9.15 -17.24 -11.14
C SER A 324 7.73 -16.75 -10.84
N ALA A 325 6.74 -17.44 -11.40
CA ALA A 325 5.32 -17.09 -11.30
C ALA A 325 4.76 -17.19 -9.87
N ASP A 326 5.35 -18.03 -9.02
CA ASP A 326 4.93 -18.18 -7.63
C ASP A 326 5.13 -16.91 -6.81
N LYS A 327 6.00 -15.99 -7.24
CA LYS A 327 6.20 -14.71 -6.57
C LYS A 327 4.99 -13.78 -6.65
N ALA A 328 4.18 -13.90 -7.68
CA ALA A 328 2.96 -13.11 -7.82
C ALA A 328 1.95 -13.30 -6.66
N GLN A 329 1.97 -14.48 -5.99
CA GLN A 329 1.08 -14.73 -4.83
C GLN A 329 1.37 -13.83 -3.62
N TYR A 330 2.57 -13.27 -3.54
CA TYR A 330 2.99 -12.41 -2.43
C TYR A 330 2.56 -10.95 -2.59
N PHE A 331 1.85 -10.63 -3.67
CA PHE A 331 1.38 -9.28 -3.94
C PHE A 331 -0.11 -9.25 -4.23
N THR A 332 -0.74 -8.14 -3.87
CA THR A 332 -2.11 -7.82 -4.26
C THR A 332 -2.15 -6.44 -4.90
N SER A 333 -3.07 -6.24 -5.85
CA SER A 333 -3.34 -4.90 -6.37
C SER A 333 -4.01 -4.05 -5.29
N PHE A 334 -3.57 -2.80 -5.14
CA PHE A 334 -4.32 -1.81 -4.35
C PHE A 334 -5.59 -1.39 -5.08
N GLU A 335 -5.52 -1.21 -6.39
CA GLU A 335 -6.67 -0.84 -7.20
C GLU A 335 -7.69 -1.98 -7.30
N SER A 336 -8.96 -1.65 -7.10
CA SER A 336 -10.04 -2.58 -7.33
C SER A 336 -10.17 -2.92 -8.83
N GLY A 337 -10.68 -4.11 -9.15
CA GLY A 337 -10.83 -4.56 -10.53
C GLY A 337 -9.55 -5.09 -11.18
N LYS A 338 -8.43 -5.08 -10.46
CA LYS A 338 -7.14 -5.64 -10.91
C LYS A 338 -6.60 -6.68 -9.92
N PHE A 339 -5.78 -7.58 -10.42
CA PHE A 339 -4.99 -8.53 -9.62
C PHE A 339 -3.56 -8.58 -10.15
N VAL A 340 -2.64 -9.11 -9.34
CA VAL A 340 -1.24 -9.26 -9.73
C VAL A 340 -1.03 -10.56 -10.50
N ALA A 341 -0.51 -10.44 -11.71
CA ALA A 341 -0.10 -11.53 -12.58
C ALA A 341 1.41 -11.53 -12.83
N TYR A 342 1.94 -12.68 -13.23
CA TYR A 342 3.32 -12.84 -13.69
C TYR A 342 3.32 -13.16 -15.18
N ASP A 343 4.19 -12.50 -15.91
CA ASP A 343 4.35 -12.70 -17.34
C ASP A 343 5.84 -12.57 -17.73
N ASN A 344 6.46 -13.68 -18.10
CA ASN A 344 7.84 -13.73 -18.62
C ASN A 344 8.87 -12.91 -17.80
N GLY A 345 8.91 -13.11 -16.50
CA GLY A 345 9.86 -12.40 -15.62
C GLY A 345 9.31 -11.11 -15.02
N THR A 346 8.13 -10.65 -15.42
CA THR A 346 7.54 -9.38 -15.01
C THR A 346 6.31 -9.59 -14.12
N LEU A 347 6.22 -8.81 -13.05
CA LEU A 347 5.02 -8.67 -12.22
C LEU A 347 4.21 -7.48 -12.74
N LYS A 348 2.93 -7.72 -13.04
CA LYS A 348 2.04 -6.72 -13.62
C LYS A 348 0.63 -6.78 -13.05
N PHE A 349 -0.09 -5.66 -13.16
CA PHE A 349 -1.51 -5.63 -12.87
C PHE A 349 -2.30 -6.09 -14.08
N THR A 350 -3.28 -6.93 -13.83
CA THR A 350 -4.17 -7.47 -14.85
C THR A 350 -5.61 -7.24 -14.43
N ALA A 351 -6.44 -6.75 -15.33
CA ALA A 351 -7.86 -6.57 -15.07
C ALA A 351 -8.54 -7.91 -14.73
N CYS A 352 -9.40 -7.91 -13.71
CA CYS A 352 -10.21 -9.06 -13.37
C CYS A 352 -11.22 -9.32 -14.48
N ALA A 353 -11.33 -10.55 -14.94
CA ALA A 353 -12.28 -10.94 -15.97
C ALA A 353 -12.78 -12.37 -15.77
N ILE A 354 -14.03 -12.63 -16.08
CA ILE A 354 -14.59 -13.97 -16.14
C ILE A 354 -14.34 -14.49 -17.57
N THR A 355 -13.46 -15.50 -17.68
CA THR A 355 -13.05 -16.08 -18.96
C THR A 355 -13.95 -17.22 -19.43
N GLN A 356 -14.74 -17.77 -18.52
CA GLN A 356 -15.73 -18.79 -18.84
C GLN A 356 -17.02 -18.51 -18.07
N GLN A 357 -18.08 -18.21 -18.82
CA GLN A 357 -19.42 -18.07 -18.27
C GLN A 357 -20.08 -19.43 -18.04
N PRO A 358 -20.95 -19.55 -17.04
CA PRO A 358 -21.61 -20.82 -16.74
C PRO A 358 -22.69 -21.12 -17.77
N THR A 359 -22.64 -22.30 -18.36
CA THR A 359 -23.65 -22.81 -19.29
C THR A 359 -23.99 -24.26 -18.94
N LYS A 360 -25.11 -24.76 -19.43
CA LYS A 360 -25.49 -26.16 -19.22
C LYS A 360 -24.46 -27.12 -19.85
N ASP A 361 -23.90 -26.75 -21.00
CA ASP A 361 -22.94 -27.57 -21.74
C ASP A 361 -21.59 -27.71 -21.02
N ASN A 362 -21.21 -26.75 -20.19
CA ASN A 362 -19.98 -26.78 -19.39
C ASN A 362 -20.25 -27.16 -17.92
N SER A 363 -21.38 -27.80 -17.61
CA SER A 363 -21.77 -28.18 -16.26
C SER A 363 -21.88 -26.99 -15.30
N TYR A 364 -22.31 -25.83 -15.82
CA TYR A 364 -22.41 -24.59 -15.05
C TYR A 364 -21.09 -24.15 -14.38
N THR A 365 -19.99 -24.30 -15.11
CA THR A 365 -18.66 -23.93 -14.64
C THR A 365 -18.34 -22.48 -14.97
N VAL A 366 -17.85 -21.74 -13.97
CA VAL A 366 -17.33 -20.37 -14.11
C VAL A 366 -15.80 -20.40 -13.97
N LYS A 367 -15.08 -19.59 -14.73
CA LYS A 367 -13.64 -19.38 -14.55
C LYS A 367 -13.28 -17.91 -14.60
N GLY A 368 -12.45 -17.47 -13.65
CA GLY A 368 -11.75 -16.20 -13.73
C GLY A 368 -10.42 -16.30 -14.50
N ASN A 369 -9.84 -15.18 -14.80
CA ASN A 369 -8.55 -15.08 -15.54
C ASN A 369 -7.30 -15.13 -14.64
N ALA A 370 -7.46 -15.52 -13.38
CA ALA A 370 -6.35 -15.66 -12.42
C ALA A 370 -6.16 -17.15 -12.02
N PRO A 371 -5.01 -17.53 -11.45
CA PRO A 371 -4.83 -18.84 -10.83
C PRO A 371 -5.86 -19.09 -9.72
N ASP A 372 -6.28 -20.35 -9.53
CA ASP A 372 -7.30 -20.72 -8.55
C ASP A 372 -6.96 -20.29 -7.11
N SER A 373 -5.66 -20.20 -6.76
CA SER A 373 -5.21 -19.71 -5.46
C SER A 373 -5.55 -18.24 -5.17
N LYS A 374 -5.86 -17.47 -6.21
CA LYS A 374 -6.26 -16.06 -6.13
C LYS A 374 -7.76 -15.85 -6.32
N LEU A 375 -8.51 -16.91 -6.57
CA LEU A 375 -9.95 -16.86 -6.84
C LEU A 375 -10.74 -17.51 -5.72
N SER A 376 -11.88 -16.91 -5.42
CA SER A 376 -12.94 -17.56 -4.66
C SER A 376 -14.25 -17.43 -5.39
N TYR A 377 -15.14 -18.40 -5.19
CA TYR A 377 -16.43 -18.51 -5.87
C TYR A 377 -17.53 -18.65 -4.84
N GLN A 378 -18.63 -17.94 -5.05
CA GLN A 378 -19.84 -18.09 -4.26
C GLN A 378 -21.07 -18.03 -5.15
N TRP A 379 -21.89 -19.05 -5.12
CA TRP A 379 -23.16 -19.09 -5.84
C TRP A 379 -24.29 -18.54 -5.00
N TYR A 380 -25.22 -17.87 -5.67
CA TYR A 380 -26.41 -17.27 -5.09
C TYR A 380 -27.62 -17.53 -5.99
N ALA A 381 -28.80 -17.60 -5.40
CA ALA A 381 -30.03 -17.42 -6.16
C ALA A 381 -30.06 -15.99 -6.72
N ALA A 382 -30.54 -15.84 -7.93
CA ALA A 382 -30.72 -14.53 -8.53
C ALA A 382 -32.05 -13.90 -8.09
N GLN A 383 -32.04 -12.60 -7.85
CA GLN A 383 -33.21 -11.79 -7.54
C GLN A 383 -33.23 -10.52 -8.39
N GLU A 384 -34.41 -9.93 -8.58
CA GLU A 384 -34.48 -8.60 -9.19
C GLU A 384 -33.76 -7.57 -8.32
N GLY A 385 -32.93 -6.74 -8.93
CA GLY A 385 -32.21 -5.67 -8.29
C GLY A 385 -31.89 -4.53 -9.26
N GLU A 386 -31.31 -3.48 -8.73
CA GLU A 386 -30.87 -2.34 -9.51
C GLU A 386 -29.38 -2.10 -9.24
N ILE A 387 -28.62 -1.96 -10.32
CA ILE A 387 -27.20 -1.61 -10.29
C ILE A 387 -27.10 -0.16 -10.75
N THR A 388 -26.55 0.71 -9.90
CA THR A 388 -26.24 2.08 -10.31
C THR A 388 -24.91 2.10 -11.05
N VAL A 389 -24.93 2.55 -12.28
CA VAL A 389 -23.74 2.86 -13.07
C VAL A 389 -23.34 4.29 -12.66
N THR A 390 -22.44 4.42 -11.68
CA THR A 390 -21.94 5.72 -11.24
C THR A 390 -20.92 6.26 -12.23
N ASP A 391 -20.88 7.59 -12.38
CA ASP A 391 -19.88 8.32 -13.20
C ASP A 391 -19.88 7.99 -14.71
N ALA A 392 -21.04 7.64 -15.26
CA ALA A 392 -21.18 7.56 -16.69
C ALA A 392 -21.12 8.97 -17.29
N VAL A 393 -20.00 9.29 -17.90
CA VAL A 393 -19.78 10.53 -18.63
C VAL A 393 -19.70 10.20 -20.11
N ALA A 394 -20.59 10.79 -20.91
CA ALA A 394 -20.47 10.73 -22.36
C ALA A 394 -19.28 11.58 -22.77
N ARG A 395 -18.20 10.92 -23.23
CA ARG A 395 -17.01 11.63 -23.68
C ARG A 395 -17.26 12.35 -25.00
N LYS A 396 -16.62 13.51 -25.12
CA LYS A 396 -16.55 14.30 -26.33
C LYS A 396 -16.00 13.46 -27.48
N GLY A 397 -16.73 13.36 -28.61
CA GLY A 397 -16.20 12.78 -29.84
C GLY A 397 -15.07 13.64 -30.42
N GLU A 398 -14.16 13.05 -31.18
CA GLU A 398 -12.98 13.73 -31.77
C GLU A 398 -13.34 14.97 -32.63
N ASN A 399 -14.58 15.13 -33.04
CA ASN A 399 -15.07 16.24 -33.89
C ASN A 399 -15.88 17.30 -33.12
N ALA A 400 -15.93 17.26 -31.81
CA ALA A 400 -16.74 18.17 -30.99
C ALA A 400 -16.14 19.59 -30.81
N ASP A 401 -15.02 19.92 -31.49
CA ASP A 401 -14.32 21.21 -31.34
C ASP A 401 -14.92 22.36 -32.16
N TYR A 402 -16.03 22.17 -32.86
CA TYR A 402 -16.60 23.26 -33.66
C TYR A 402 -17.53 24.13 -32.81
N TYR A 403 -16.97 25.10 -32.13
CA TYR A 403 -17.73 26.23 -31.57
C TYR A 403 -18.00 27.27 -32.66
N ASN A 404 -19.25 27.45 -32.96
CA ASN A 404 -19.66 28.60 -33.74
C ASN A 404 -19.83 29.81 -32.80
N SER A 405 -19.05 30.87 -33.02
CA SER A 405 -19.07 32.13 -32.27
C SER A 405 -20.40 32.90 -32.30
N TRP A 406 -21.45 32.35 -32.90
CA TRP A 406 -22.72 33.02 -33.15
C TRP A 406 -23.89 32.49 -32.29
N GLY A 407 -23.66 31.64 -31.31
CA GLY A 407 -24.73 31.23 -30.39
C GLY A 407 -25.77 30.24 -30.91
N TRP A 408 -25.47 29.53 -31.98
CA TRP A 408 -26.38 28.52 -32.56
C TRP A 408 -26.17 27.15 -31.91
N GLU A 409 -27.24 26.35 -31.85
CA GLU A 409 -27.16 24.95 -31.44
C GLU A 409 -26.25 24.20 -32.43
N VAL A 410 -25.14 23.65 -31.93
CA VAL A 410 -24.20 22.84 -32.73
C VAL A 410 -24.31 21.40 -32.27
N PRO A 411 -24.46 20.42 -33.18
CA PRO A 411 -24.42 19.01 -32.79
C PRO A 411 -23.09 18.71 -32.12
N CYS A 412 -23.12 18.11 -30.94
CA CYS A 412 -21.91 17.68 -30.25
C CYS A 412 -21.15 16.62 -31.06
N ASP A 413 -21.85 15.76 -31.75
CA ASP A 413 -21.39 14.86 -32.81
C ASP A 413 -22.60 14.45 -33.66
N SER A 414 -22.50 14.57 -34.97
CA SER A 414 -23.56 14.13 -35.91
C SER A 414 -23.81 12.61 -35.85
N ASN A 415 -22.81 11.85 -35.38
CA ASN A 415 -22.88 10.40 -35.24
C ASN A 415 -23.22 9.93 -33.81
N GLY A 416 -23.32 10.86 -32.84
CA GLY A 416 -23.49 10.58 -31.43
C GLY A 416 -22.17 10.17 -30.74
N VAL A 417 -22.15 10.28 -29.43
CA VAL A 417 -20.99 9.93 -28.57
C VAL A 417 -21.19 8.55 -27.97
N ASP A 418 -20.20 7.66 -28.16
CA ASP A 418 -20.17 6.36 -27.49
C ASP A 418 -19.84 6.57 -26.01
N CYS A 419 -20.77 6.25 -25.12
CA CYS A 419 -20.63 6.51 -23.70
C CYS A 419 -19.99 5.32 -22.98
N PHE A 420 -20.59 4.15 -23.10
CA PHE A 420 -20.09 2.90 -22.55
C PHE A 420 -20.77 1.69 -23.19
N THR A 421 -20.15 0.52 -23.01
CA THR A 421 -20.71 -0.78 -23.39
C THR A 421 -20.99 -1.55 -22.11
N LEU A 422 -22.17 -2.17 -22.01
CA LEU A 422 -22.54 -3.03 -20.90
C LEU A 422 -23.19 -4.32 -21.39
N TYR A 423 -23.03 -5.38 -20.63
CA TYR A 423 -23.73 -6.63 -20.88
C TYR A 423 -25.10 -6.60 -20.19
N MET A 424 -26.15 -6.92 -20.94
CA MET A 424 -27.51 -6.98 -20.42
C MET A 424 -28.11 -8.35 -20.74
N ASN A 425 -28.89 -8.88 -19.82
CA ASN A 425 -29.73 -10.04 -20.09
C ASN A 425 -31.02 -9.63 -20.76
N LYS A 426 -31.65 -10.54 -21.50
CA LYS A 426 -32.97 -10.30 -22.04
C LYS A 426 -33.96 -9.90 -20.94
N GLY A 427 -34.59 -8.75 -21.09
CA GLY A 427 -35.54 -8.20 -20.14
C GLY A 427 -34.93 -7.21 -19.13
N ASP A 428 -33.59 -7.09 -19.04
CA ASP A 428 -32.95 -6.06 -18.25
C ASP A 428 -33.38 -4.67 -18.75
N VAL A 429 -33.46 -3.71 -17.84
CA VAL A 429 -33.93 -2.36 -18.14
C VAL A 429 -32.87 -1.34 -17.73
N LEU A 430 -32.29 -0.65 -18.70
CA LEU A 430 -31.41 0.49 -18.48
C LEU A 430 -32.25 1.77 -18.43
N THR A 431 -32.05 2.54 -17.34
CA THR A 431 -32.64 3.87 -17.16
C THR A 431 -31.54 4.91 -17.10
N LEU A 432 -31.59 5.91 -17.95
CA LEU A 432 -30.71 7.07 -17.95
C LEU A 432 -31.51 8.25 -17.42
N SER A 433 -30.95 8.97 -16.44
CA SER A 433 -31.64 10.10 -15.81
C SER A 433 -30.73 11.27 -15.53
N GLY A 434 -31.30 12.47 -15.40
CA GLY A 434 -30.58 13.67 -15.05
C GLY A 434 -29.52 14.09 -16.08
N ILE A 435 -29.81 13.88 -17.37
CA ILE A 435 -28.86 14.21 -18.43
C ILE A 435 -28.64 15.71 -18.47
N MET A 436 -27.41 16.13 -18.22
CA MET A 436 -26.97 17.53 -18.18
C MET A 436 -25.83 17.77 -19.18
N GLY A 437 -25.66 19.02 -19.61
CA GLY A 437 -24.57 19.43 -20.50
C GLY A 437 -24.99 19.69 -21.96
N GLY A 438 -26.24 19.40 -22.34
CA GLY A 438 -26.74 19.69 -23.66
C GLY A 438 -28.21 19.27 -23.87
N ARG A 439 -28.78 19.61 -25.02
CA ARG A 439 -30.09 19.10 -25.41
C ARG A 439 -29.92 17.76 -26.11
N VAL A 440 -30.31 16.70 -25.45
CA VAL A 440 -30.29 15.35 -26.06
C VAL A 440 -31.29 15.26 -27.20
N THR A 441 -30.79 14.93 -28.36
CA THR A 441 -31.62 14.74 -29.57
C THR A 441 -31.98 13.28 -29.76
N GLU A 442 -31.09 12.37 -29.41
CA GLU A 442 -31.28 10.94 -29.55
C GLU A 442 -30.45 10.15 -28.57
N VAL A 443 -31.00 9.06 -28.03
CA VAL A 443 -30.32 8.05 -27.23
C VAL A 443 -30.50 6.71 -27.93
N LEU A 444 -29.39 6.12 -28.35
CA LEU A 444 -29.36 4.82 -29.04
C LEU A 444 -28.63 3.79 -28.15
N ILE A 445 -29.18 2.59 -28.09
CA ILE A 445 -28.56 1.46 -27.44
C ILE A 445 -28.40 0.36 -28.46
N SER A 446 -27.18 0.12 -28.91
CA SER A 446 -26.85 -0.76 -30.04
C SER A 446 -27.71 -0.49 -31.27
N GLY A 447 -27.90 0.79 -31.61
CA GLY A 447 -28.69 1.25 -32.76
C GLY A 447 -30.20 1.28 -32.54
N SER A 448 -30.72 0.82 -31.42
CA SER A 448 -32.13 0.91 -31.06
C SER A 448 -32.43 2.15 -30.22
N LYS A 449 -33.50 2.87 -30.53
CA LYS A 449 -33.88 4.06 -29.75
C LYS A 449 -34.36 3.69 -28.36
N ALA A 450 -33.79 4.39 -27.35
CA ALA A 450 -34.34 4.35 -26.01
C ALA A 450 -35.66 5.13 -25.92
N GLU A 451 -36.58 4.63 -25.13
CA GLU A 451 -37.88 5.27 -24.91
C GLU A 451 -37.71 6.48 -24.00
N LYS A 452 -38.10 7.65 -24.47
CA LYS A 452 -38.08 8.89 -23.72
C LYS A 452 -39.25 8.92 -22.73
N GLN A 453 -38.96 8.94 -21.43
CA GLN A 453 -39.96 9.01 -20.36
C GLN A 453 -40.34 10.47 -20.04
N ASP A 454 -39.35 11.34 -19.96
CA ASP A 454 -39.45 12.77 -19.71
C ASP A 454 -38.27 13.51 -20.39
N PRO A 455 -38.13 14.85 -20.30
CA PRO A 455 -37.04 15.58 -20.94
C PRO A 455 -35.63 15.12 -20.57
N TRP A 456 -35.48 14.48 -19.41
CA TRP A 456 -34.18 14.14 -18.78
C TRP A 456 -34.01 12.66 -18.53
N THR A 457 -35.01 11.81 -18.87
CA THR A 457 -35.02 10.38 -18.57
C THR A 457 -35.32 9.53 -19.79
N TYR A 458 -34.50 8.54 -20.02
CA TYR A 458 -34.66 7.56 -21.12
C TYR A 458 -34.60 6.15 -20.55
N ARG A 459 -35.38 5.25 -21.13
CA ARG A 459 -35.48 3.86 -20.72
C ARG A 459 -35.29 2.93 -21.91
N PHE A 460 -34.58 1.84 -21.71
CA PHE A 460 -34.38 0.79 -22.71
C PHE A 460 -34.49 -0.58 -22.07
N ALA A 461 -35.32 -1.45 -22.63
CA ALA A 461 -35.41 -2.85 -22.23
C ALA A 461 -34.66 -3.72 -23.26
N ALA A 462 -33.74 -4.55 -22.79
CA ALA A 462 -32.91 -5.42 -23.61
C ALA A 462 -33.79 -6.52 -24.29
N PRO A 463 -33.90 -6.55 -25.62
CA PRO A 463 -34.72 -7.54 -26.32
C PRO A 463 -34.07 -8.94 -26.34
N ALA A 464 -32.76 -9.01 -26.14
CA ALA A 464 -31.96 -10.23 -26.10
C ALA A 464 -30.82 -10.10 -25.09
N THR A 465 -30.23 -11.21 -24.72
CA THR A 465 -29.00 -11.21 -23.93
C THR A 465 -27.80 -10.90 -24.82
N GLY A 466 -26.93 -9.97 -24.41
CA GLY A 466 -25.73 -9.59 -25.16
C GLY A 466 -25.12 -8.27 -24.70
N GLU A 467 -24.12 -7.82 -25.45
CA GLU A 467 -23.47 -6.54 -25.24
C GLU A 467 -24.26 -5.41 -25.89
N TYR A 468 -24.41 -4.31 -25.19
CA TYR A 468 -25.13 -3.13 -25.64
C TYR A 468 -24.26 -1.89 -25.47
N THR A 469 -24.06 -1.15 -26.56
CA THR A 469 -23.33 0.12 -26.55
C THR A 469 -24.31 1.28 -26.48
N LEU A 470 -24.17 2.10 -25.45
CA LEU A 470 -24.91 3.34 -25.29
C LEU A 470 -24.27 4.44 -26.13
N LYS A 471 -25.11 5.09 -26.97
CA LYS A 471 -24.72 6.22 -27.78
C LYS A 471 -25.70 7.38 -27.57
N ILE A 472 -25.18 8.58 -27.25
CA ILE A 472 -25.98 9.76 -27.02
C ILE A 472 -25.62 10.82 -28.06
N SER A 473 -26.64 11.31 -28.80
CA SER A 473 -26.52 12.49 -29.64
C SER A 473 -27.13 13.68 -28.91
N ALA A 474 -26.41 14.79 -28.83
CA ALA A 474 -26.85 15.98 -28.12
C ALA A 474 -26.43 17.24 -28.88
N MET A 475 -27.21 18.31 -28.69
CA MET A 475 -26.85 19.65 -29.14
C MET A 475 -26.46 20.51 -27.95
N GLY A 476 -25.34 21.22 -28.04
CA GLY A 476 -24.91 22.17 -27.00
C GLY A 476 -25.77 23.46 -27.07
N PHE A 477 -26.09 24.03 -25.92
CA PHE A 477 -26.64 25.38 -25.82
C PHE A 477 -25.50 26.39 -25.62
N ASN A 478 -25.51 27.45 -26.41
CA ASN A 478 -24.72 28.63 -26.13
C ASN A 478 -25.57 29.61 -25.30
N MET A 479 -25.31 29.67 -24.01
CA MET A 479 -25.77 30.75 -23.16
C MET A 479 -24.57 31.45 -22.57
N ASP A 480 -24.59 32.76 -22.56
CA ASP A 480 -23.59 33.73 -22.15
C ASP A 480 -22.40 33.23 -21.31
N ASP A 481 -21.25 33.66 -21.72
CA ASP A 481 -19.88 33.18 -21.41
C ASP A 481 -19.44 33.08 -19.95
N SER A 482 -20.25 33.38 -18.96
CA SER A 482 -19.75 33.47 -17.59
C SER A 482 -20.17 32.36 -16.62
N ASN A 483 -21.10 31.47 -17.00
CA ASN A 483 -21.66 30.49 -16.06
C ASN A 483 -21.93 29.09 -16.65
N VAL A 484 -21.26 28.72 -17.73
CA VAL A 484 -21.48 27.40 -18.33
C VAL A 484 -20.39 26.46 -17.85
N PRO A 485 -20.73 25.33 -17.20
CA PRO A 485 -19.76 24.28 -16.92
C PRO A 485 -19.16 23.82 -18.24
N ASP A 486 -17.88 23.43 -18.18
CA ASP A 486 -17.10 22.95 -19.31
C ASP A 486 -17.96 22.00 -20.16
N ARG A 487 -18.30 22.45 -21.38
CA ARG A 487 -19.32 21.83 -22.25
C ARG A 487 -18.81 20.56 -22.92
N SER A 488 -17.68 20.07 -22.52
CA SER A 488 -17.05 18.90 -23.13
C SER A 488 -17.76 17.59 -22.80
N ASP A 489 -18.51 17.53 -21.68
CA ASP A 489 -19.03 16.28 -21.17
C ASP A 489 -20.54 16.33 -20.93
N LEU A 490 -21.25 15.31 -21.41
CA LEU A 490 -22.62 15.01 -21.01
C LEU A 490 -22.56 14.18 -19.72
N SER A 491 -23.11 14.70 -18.64
CA SER A 491 -23.26 13.95 -17.40
C SER A 491 -24.67 13.39 -17.26
N PHE A 492 -24.79 12.18 -16.78
CA PHE A 492 -26.07 11.51 -16.51
C PHE A 492 -25.90 10.40 -15.48
N ASN A 493 -26.99 10.01 -14.86
CA ASN A 493 -27.04 8.82 -14.02
C ASN A 493 -27.57 7.65 -14.84
N ALA A 494 -26.95 6.50 -14.72
CA ALA A 494 -27.42 5.27 -15.34
C ALA A 494 -27.71 4.23 -14.26
N ALA A 495 -28.91 3.64 -14.32
CA ALA A 495 -29.34 2.57 -13.44
C ALA A 495 -29.79 1.37 -14.28
N LEU A 496 -29.25 0.19 -13.97
CA LEU A 496 -29.58 -1.06 -14.64
C LEU A 496 -30.42 -1.94 -13.71
N ARG A 497 -31.68 -2.11 -14.01
CA ARG A 497 -32.53 -3.12 -13.38
C ARG A 497 -32.26 -4.46 -14.05
N THR A 498 -31.71 -5.40 -13.29
CA THR A 498 -31.28 -6.72 -13.75
C THR A 498 -31.41 -7.75 -12.64
N LEU A 499 -31.08 -9.00 -12.93
CA LEU A 499 -30.94 -10.01 -11.90
C LEU A 499 -29.57 -9.87 -11.20
N VAL A 500 -29.62 -9.77 -9.87
CA VAL A 500 -28.44 -9.66 -9.00
C VAL A 500 -28.38 -10.85 -8.02
N PRO A 501 -27.19 -11.16 -7.45
CA PRO A 501 -27.10 -12.20 -6.41
C PRO A 501 -27.93 -11.84 -5.17
N ASP A 502 -28.72 -12.76 -4.66
CA ASP A 502 -29.34 -12.65 -3.32
C ASP A 502 -28.28 -12.98 -2.27
N THR A 503 -27.48 -11.97 -1.88
CA THR A 503 -26.37 -12.15 -0.92
C THR A 503 -26.83 -12.58 0.47
N THR A 504 -28.11 -12.50 0.78
CA THR A 504 -28.68 -12.98 2.06
C THR A 504 -28.84 -14.49 2.09
N LYS A 505 -28.78 -15.13 0.91
CA LYS A 505 -28.98 -16.58 0.73
C LYS A 505 -27.85 -17.19 -0.08
N PRO A 506 -26.63 -17.27 0.49
CA PRO A 506 -25.53 -17.96 -0.18
C PRO A 506 -25.88 -19.44 -0.32
N MET A 507 -25.63 -19.99 -1.47
CA MET A 507 -25.79 -21.42 -1.71
C MET A 507 -24.59 -22.18 -1.17
N GLY A 508 -24.79 -23.39 -0.68
CA GLY A 508 -23.74 -24.25 -0.13
C GLY A 508 -22.77 -24.76 -1.20
N GLY A 509 -21.96 -23.88 -1.77
CA GLY A 509 -20.93 -24.22 -2.74
C GLY A 509 -20.00 -23.05 -2.94
N THR A 510 -18.71 -23.23 -2.60
CA THR A 510 -17.64 -22.25 -2.80
C THR A 510 -16.73 -22.68 -3.94
N THR A 511 -17.26 -23.38 -4.93
CA THR A 511 -16.53 -23.90 -6.07
C THR A 511 -16.96 -23.22 -7.37
N ALA A 512 -16.07 -23.26 -8.36
CA ALA A 512 -16.32 -22.76 -9.70
C ALA A 512 -17.52 -23.44 -10.40
N VAL A 513 -17.96 -24.60 -9.90
CA VAL A 513 -19.04 -25.41 -10.47
C VAL A 513 -20.28 -25.32 -9.60
N LEU A 514 -21.43 -25.01 -10.21
CA LEU A 514 -22.72 -25.06 -9.49
C LEU A 514 -23.11 -26.51 -9.20
N ALA A 515 -23.24 -26.86 -7.93
CA ALA A 515 -23.75 -28.15 -7.52
C ALA A 515 -25.26 -28.23 -7.82
N THR A 516 -25.66 -29.08 -8.76
CA THR A 516 -27.06 -29.19 -9.20
C THR A 516 -27.87 -30.22 -8.42
N THR A 517 -27.22 -31.08 -7.61
CA THR A 517 -27.89 -32.08 -6.80
C THR A 517 -28.71 -31.44 -5.68
N GLY A 518 -30.03 -31.63 -5.70
CA GLY A 518 -30.97 -31.01 -4.74
C GLY A 518 -31.26 -29.53 -5.02
N LEU A 519 -30.79 -29.00 -6.14
CA LEU A 519 -31.05 -27.61 -6.53
C LEU A 519 -32.48 -27.47 -7.06
N SER A 520 -33.20 -26.44 -6.60
CA SER A 520 -34.52 -26.07 -7.13
C SER A 520 -34.41 -25.44 -8.51
N ALA A 521 -35.48 -25.49 -9.31
CA ALA A 521 -35.56 -24.70 -10.53
C ALA A 521 -35.51 -23.20 -10.19
N GLY A 522 -34.73 -22.43 -10.96
CA GLY A 522 -34.55 -21.00 -10.72
C GLY A 522 -33.35 -20.42 -11.46
N ASP A 523 -33.13 -19.14 -11.23
CA ASP A 523 -32.01 -18.39 -11.78
C ASP A 523 -30.88 -18.26 -10.74
N TYR A 524 -29.66 -18.46 -11.19
CA TYR A 524 -28.47 -18.47 -10.31
C TYR A 524 -27.35 -17.63 -10.90
N ILE A 525 -26.56 -17.01 -10.01
CA ILE A 525 -25.39 -16.19 -10.35
C ILE A 525 -24.21 -16.64 -9.48
N CYS A 526 -23.05 -16.77 -10.11
CA CYS A 526 -21.79 -16.97 -9.39
C CYS A 526 -21.08 -15.65 -9.20
N GLN A 527 -20.75 -15.34 -7.99
CA GLN A 527 -19.85 -14.25 -7.66
C GLN A 527 -18.42 -14.79 -7.61
N VAL A 528 -17.54 -14.22 -8.44
CA VAL A 528 -16.11 -14.54 -8.49
C VAL A 528 -15.36 -13.41 -7.85
N THR A 529 -14.51 -13.70 -6.88
CA THR A 529 -13.73 -12.69 -6.15
C THR A 529 -12.25 -12.96 -6.35
N TRP A 530 -11.50 -11.94 -6.76
CA TRP A 530 -10.04 -11.94 -6.93
C TRP A 530 -9.38 -11.40 -5.67
N GLU A 531 -8.44 -12.15 -5.12
CA GLU A 531 -7.61 -11.75 -3.97
C GLU A 531 -8.42 -11.25 -2.75
N GLY A 532 -9.71 -11.65 -2.63
CA GLY A 532 -10.60 -11.19 -1.58
C GLY A 532 -11.05 -9.72 -1.69
N LYS A 533 -10.70 -9.03 -2.79
CA LYS A 533 -10.95 -7.58 -2.95
C LYS A 533 -11.89 -7.25 -4.11
N SER A 534 -11.62 -7.77 -5.28
CA SER A 534 -12.36 -7.43 -6.49
C SER A 534 -13.37 -8.51 -6.82
N THR A 535 -14.62 -8.14 -7.05
CA THR A 535 -15.71 -9.08 -7.25
C THR A 535 -16.42 -8.81 -8.57
N LEU A 536 -16.63 -9.85 -9.37
CA LEU A 536 -17.47 -9.83 -10.57
C LEU A 536 -18.56 -10.89 -10.48
N ASN A 537 -19.73 -10.59 -11.01
CA ASN A 537 -20.82 -11.55 -11.13
C ASN A 537 -20.76 -12.24 -12.49
N SER A 538 -20.99 -13.54 -12.52
CA SER A 538 -21.21 -14.28 -13.77
C SER A 538 -22.52 -13.87 -14.45
N GLY A 539 -22.71 -14.28 -15.67
CA GLY A 539 -24.02 -14.31 -16.29
C GLY A 539 -25.01 -15.17 -15.50
N VAL A 540 -26.29 -14.88 -15.68
CA VAL A 540 -27.39 -15.62 -15.06
C VAL A 540 -27.51 -17.01 -15.67
N VAL A 541 -27.58 -18.02 -14.82
CA VAL A 541 -27.85 -19.41 -15.21
C VAL A 541 -29.28 -19.79 -14.87
N GLN A 542 -30.03 -20.22 -15.86
CA GLN A 542 -31.35 -20.78 -15.66
C GLN A 542 -31.25 -22.29 -15.43
N PHE A 543 -31.60 -22.75 -14.24
CA PHE A 543 -31.69 -24.16 -13.92
C PHE A 543 -33.15 -24.61 -13.88
N SER A 544 -33.53 -25.52 -14.77
CA SER A 544 -34.93 -25.96 -14.93
C SER A 544 -35.33 -27.09 -13.95
N GLY A 545 -34.45 -27.43 -13.00
CA GLY A 545 -34.63 -28.56 -12.11
C GLY A 545 -34.22 -29.91 -12.77
N SER A 546 -33.83 -30.89 -11.96
CA SER A 546 -33.69 -32.25 -12.47
C SER A 546 -35.10 -32.76 -12.75
N SER A 547 -35.46 -32.95 -14.01
CA SER A 547 -36.64 -33.76 -14.34
C SER A 547 -36.35 -35.16 -13.77
N GLN A 548 -36.93 -35.48 -12.63
CA GLN A 548 -37.16 -36.90 -12.31
C GLN A 548 -38.01 -37.42 -13.46
N GLN A 549 -37.40 -38.21 -14.31
CA GLN A 549 -38.13 -38.97 -15.30
C GLN A 549 -39.19 -39.79 -14.54
N PRO A 550 -40.49 -39.56 -14.80
CA PRO A 550 -41.50 -40.43 -14.20
C PRO A 550 -41.24 -41.82 -14.76
N THR A 551 -40.89 -42.75 -13.88
CA THR A 551 -40.96 -44.18 -14.20
C THR A 551 -42.43 -44.54 -14.32
N GLY A 552 -42.97 -44.33 -15.50
CA GLY A 552 -44.34 -44.66 -15.88
C GLY A 552 -44.31 -45.11 -17.34
N SER A 553 -44.32 -46.43 -17.53
CA SER A 553 -44.54 -47.05 -18.83
C SER A 553 -45.81 -46.54 -19.50
N GLY A 554 -45.68 -45.88 -20.62
CA GLY A 554 -46.76 -45.42 -21.49
C GLY A 554 -46.20 -45.16 -22.88
N SER A 555 -46.19 -46.21 -23.71
CA SER A 555 -45.94 -46.18 -25.12
C SER A 555 -46.92 -45.29 -25.83
N TYR A 556 -46.45 -44.21 -26.53
CA TYR A 556 -47.11 -43.66 -27.70
C TYR A 556 -46.05 -43.26 -28.74
N TYR A 557 -46.11 -43.97 -29.86
CA TYR A 557 -45.43 -43.64 -31.09
C TYR A 557 -45.98 -42.36 -31.69
N TYR A 558 -45.08 -41.48 -32.13
CA TYR A 558 -45.29 -40.63 -33.32
C TYR A 558 -43.99 -40.42 -34.07
N ALA A 559 -44.03 -40.75 -35.33
CA ALA A 559 -42.94 -40.72 -36.28
C ALA A 559 -42.66 -39.31 -36.82
N PRO A 560 -41.53 -39.12 -37.50
CA PRO A 560 -40.91 -37.83 -37.70
C PRO A 560 -41.40 -37.16 -39.00
N SER A 561 -41.37 -35.85 -39.00
CA SER A 561 -41.37 -35.10 -40.29
C SER A 561 -40.05 -34.37 -40.44
N ALA A 562 -39.35 -34.70 -41.49
CA ALA A 562 -38.14 -34.08 -41.97
C ALA A 562 -38.41 -32.68 -42.54
N ALA A 563 -37.54 -31.73 -42.27
CA ALA A 563 -37.23 -30.67 -43.24
C ALA A 563 -35.80 -30.18 -42.98
N GLU A 564 -35.01 -30.31 -44.01
CA GLU A 564 -33.66 -29.83 -44.18
C GLU A 564 -33.51 -28.32 -44.11
N GLY A 565 -32.39 -27.85 -43.62
CA GLY A 565 -31.97 -26.46 -43.77
C GLY A 565 -30.59 -26.24 -43.21
N LYS A 566 -29.53 -26.59 -43.96
CA LYS A 566 -28.17 -26.11 -43.71
C LYS A 566 -28.14 -24.59 -43.75
N LYS A 567 -27.53 -24.02 -42.73
CA LYS A 567 -26.83 -22.72 -42.85
C LYS A 567 -25.61 -22.67 -41.95
N ASP A 568 -24.58 -22.12 -42.52
CA ASP A 568 -23.19 -22.08 -42.10
C ASP A 568 -22.97 -21.40 -40.74
N SER A 569 -22.00 -21.91 -40.01
CA SER A 569 -21.46 -21.30 -38.78
C SER A 569 -20.74 -20.00 -39.06
N PRO A 570 -20.94 -18.95 -38.28
CA PRO A 570 -20.05 -17.78 -38.28
C PRO A 570 -18.78 -18.11 -37.52
N LYS A 571 -17.67 -17.63 -38.06
CA LYS A 571 -16.32 -17.75 -37.56
C LYS A 571 -16.13 -16.98 -36.24
N THR A 572 -15.37 -17.60 -35.36
CA THR A 572 -14.64 -17.12 -34.19
C THR A 572 -14.66 -15.61 -33.92
N ALA A 573 -15.21 -15.23 -32.77
CA ALA A 573 -15.09 -13.92 -32.19
C ALA A 573 -13.66 -13.69 -31.64
N ASP A 574 -13.16 -12.49 -31.87
CA ASP A 574 -11.87 -11.97 -31.40
C ASP A 574 -11.83 -11.95 -29.86
N PRO A 575 -10.79 -12.49 -29.20
CA PRO A 575 -10.67 -12.49 -27.73
C PRO A 575 -10.56 -11.11 -27.09
N GLY A 576 -10.30 -10.05 -27.86
CA GLY A 576 -10.13 -8.70 -27.35
C GLY A 576 -11.42 -8.02 -26.85
N VAL A 577 -12.59 -8.48 -27.31
CA VAL A 577 -13.87 -7.81 -27.00
C VAL A 577 -14.44 -8.21 -25.63
N LEU A 578 -14.08 -9.38 -25.10
CA LEU A 578 -14.53 -9.83 -23.79
C LEU A 578 -13.87 -9.08 -22.61
N LEU A 579 -12.76 -8.39 -22.87
CA LEU A 579 -12.01 -7.67 -21.83
C LEU A 579 -12.76 -6.42 -21.32
N TYR A 580 -13.55 -5.78 -22.17
CA TYR A 580 -14.24 -4.52 -21.82
C TYR A 580 -15.53 -4.71 -21.03
N ALA A 581 -16.23 -5.82 -21.21
CA ALA A 581 -17.47 -6.09 -20.47
C ALA A 581 -17.21 -6.36 -18.97
N GLY A 582 -16.05 -6.94 -18.62
CA GLY A 582 -15.62 -7.15 -17.24
C GLY A 582 -15.25 -5.85 -16.50
N LEU A 583 -14.65 -4.89 -17.22
CA LEU A 583 -14.23 -3.60 -16.65
C LEU A 583 -15.40 -2.70 -16.25
N ALA A 584 -16.50 -2.74 -17.00
CA ALA A 584 -17.68 -1.94 -16.69
C ALA A 584 -18.38 -2.39 -15.38
N LEU A 585 -18.32 -3.68 -15.06
CA LEU A 585 -18.92 -4.23 -13.84
C LEU A 585 -18.01 -4.09 -12.60
N ALA A 586 -16.67 -4.08 -12.78
CA ALA A 586 -15.73 -3.94 -11.67
C ALA A 586 -15.72 -2.52 -11.07
N SER A 587 -16.00 -1.48 -11.88
CA SER A 587 -16.08 -0.10 -11.39
C SER A 587 -17.29 0.17 -10.49
N LEU A 588 -18.28 -0.72 -10.49
CA LEU A 588 -19.56 -0.52 -9.82
C LEU A 588 -19.55 -0.86 -8.32
N THR A 589 -18.63 -1.70 -7.86
CA THR A 589 -18.61 -2.15 -6.47
C THR A 589 -17.58 -1.46 -5.57
N GLY A 590 -16.57 -0.79 -6.16
CA GLY A 590 -15.48 -0.15 -5.42
C GLY A 590 -15.74 1.30 -4.95
N LEU A 591 -16.70 2.00 -5.55
CA LEU A 591 -16.88 3.46 -5.34
C LEU A 591 -17.93 3.83 -4.27
N ALA A 592 -18.68 2.89 -3.74
CA ALA A 592 -19.72 3.20 -2.75
C ALA A 592 -19.18 3.67 -1.37
N CYS A 593 -17.89 3.55 -1.09
CA CYS A 593 -17.29 3.86 0.22
C CYS A 593 -16.58 5.21 0.33
N THR A 594 -16.30 5.93 -0.75
CA THR A 594 -15.43 7.14 -0.68
C THR A 594 -16.12 8.50 -0.76
N ALA A 595 -17.44 8.56 -0.90
CA ALA A 595 -18.18 9.83 -1.05
C ALA A 595 -18.54 10.54 0.27
N LYS A 596 -17.92 10.24 1.40
CA LYS A 596 -18.21 10.93 2.67
C LYS A 596 -16.95 11.41 3.34
N LYS A 597 -16.40 12.56 2.88
CA LYS A 597 -15.72 13.61 3.65
C LYS A 597 -14.88 14.52 2.76
N ARG A 598 -15.47 15.58 2.28
CA ARG A 598 -14.77 16.85 2.07
C ARG A 598 -15.74 17.97 2.47
N HIS A 599 -15.60 18.42 3.67
CA HIS A 599 -15.81 19.80 4.10
C HIS A 599 -14.64 20.20 4.99
#